data_d07be7d25084fd9b9dce030742044afd
#
_entry.id   d07be7d25084fd9b9dce030742044afd
#
_cell.length_a   1.000
_cell.length_b   1.000
_cell.length_c   1.000
_cell.angle_alpha   90.00
_cell.angle_beta   90.00
_cell.angle_gamma   90.00
#
_symmetry.space_group_name_H-M   'P 1'
#
loop_
_entity.id
_entity.type
_entity.pdbx_description
1 polymer ?
#
loop_
_entity_poly.entity_id
_entity_poly.type
_entity_poly.pdbx_seq_one_letter_code
_entity_poly.pdbx_strand_id
1 'polypeptide(L)'
;VSFGKPGRPPEDHTLRRREIYLAVMPLIDDVGYRRLSMKAAARAANLSIGGLYHYFPTKRELVLHPLTEDFGRRYCADLNAVHAPLLDTDPERYVRLKLHGIARCVAVARPAFHAAVEMGLDAYRESVEAGLTHSFDAVEDALRHIEPALPEDAIRAISRSMRRVLMAAIIDRTTTEAEIVTDCNRVLDSFLPRPALVP
;
A
#
# COMPACT_ATOMS: atom_id res chain seq x y z
N VAL A 1 49.36 -16.44 -3.48
CA VAL A 1 48.35 -15.43 -3.08
C VAL A 1 47.01 -15.91 -3.57
N SER A 2 46.19 -16.45 -2.68
CA SER A 2 44.82 -16.94 -3.00
C SER A 2 43.88 -15.74 -3.00
N PHE A 3 43.42 -15.32 -4.16
CA PHE A 3 42.31 -14.37 -4.28
C PHE A 3 41.02 -15.13 -3.96
N GLY A 4 40.50 -14.98 -2.75
CA GLY A 4 39.16 -15.43 -2.40
C GLY A 4 38.14 -14.79 -3.36
N LYS A 5 37.21 -15.59 -3.90
CA LYS A 5 36.08 -15.07 -4.71
C LYS A 5 35.40 -13.98 -3.89
N PRO A 6 35.07 -12.79 -4.47
CA PRO A 6 34.30 -11.78 -3.79
C PRO A 6 33.02 -12.41 -3.26
N GLY A 7 32.76 -12.30 -1.97
CA GLY A 7 31.51 -12.75 -1.38
C GLY A 7 30.34 -12.04 -2.08
N ARG A 8 29.20 -12.73 -2.23
CA ARG A 8 27.96 -12.13 -2.74
C ARG A 8 27.68 -10.85 -1.91
N PRO A 9 27.38 -9.71 -2.55
CA PRO A 9 27.02 -8.50 -1.80
C PRO A 9 25.96 -8.82 -0.76
N PRO A 10 25.97 -8.17 0.43
CA PRO A 10 24.93 -8.38 1.42
C PRO A 10 23.58 -8.16 0.76
N GLU A 11 22.73 -9.18 0.77
CA GLU A 11 21.39 -9.10 0.23
C GLU A 11 20.57 -8.16 1.11
N ASP A 12 19.89 -7.16 0.52
CA ASP A 12 18.92 -6.36 1.26
C ASP A 12 17.74 -7.25 1.65
N HIS A 13 17.76 -7.70 2.90
CA HIS A 13 16.79 -8.64 3.44
C HIS A 13 15.35 -8.09 3.34
N THR A 14 15.18 -6.77 3.45
CA THR A 14 13.86 -6.12 3.35
C THR A 14 13.36 -6.11 1.90
N LEU A 15 14.25 -5.75 0.96
CA LEU A 15 13.90 -5.79 -0.46
C LEU A 15 13.53 -7.22 -0.88
N ARG A 16 14.30 -8.21 -0.41
CA ARG A 16 14.04 -9.61 -0.73
C ARG A 16 12.72 -10.13 -0.15
N ARG A 17 12.36 -9.75 1.06
CA ARG A 17 11.04 -10.08 1.65
C ARG A 17 9.91 -9.50 0.82
N ARG A 18 10.04 -8.27 0.34
CA ARG A 18 9.06 -7.63 -0.55
C ARG A 18 8.90 -8.39 -1.86
N GLU A 19 9.99 -8.74 -2.54
CA GLU A 19 9.97 -9.53 -3.78
C GLU A 19 9.28 -10.88 -3.59
N ILE A 20 9.61 -11.58 -2.51
CA ILE A 20 8.99 -12.86 -2.15
C ILE A 20 7.48 -12.69 -1.95
N TYR A 21 7.06 -11.68 -1.19
CA TYR A 21 5.64 -11.40 -1.00
C TYR A 21 4.93 -11.15 -2.33
N LEU A 22 5.46 -10.27 -3.17
CA LEU A 22 4.85 -9.94 -4.46
C LEU A 22 4.73 -11.18 -5.38
N ALA A 23 5.69 -12.09 -5.35
CA ALA A 23 5.62 -13.34 -6.10
C ALA A 23 4.57 -14.32 -5.55
N VAL A 24 4.29 -14.29 -4.24
CA VAL A 24 3.32 -15.17 -3.57
C VAL A 24 1.90 -14.56 -3.55
N MET A 25 1.78 -13.25 -3.67
CA MET A 25 0.52 -12.52 -3.55
C MET A 25 -0.62 -13.07 -4.44
N PRO A 26 -0.41 -13.38 -5.73
CA PRO A 26 -1.48 -13.94 -6.56
C PRO A 26 -2.00 -15.28 -6.04
N LEU A 27 -1.12 -16.11 -5.48
CA LEU A 27 -1.51 -17.37 -4.86
C LEU A 27 -2.30 -17.14 -3.57
N ILE A 28 -1.92 -16.14 -2.75
CA ILE A 28 -2.67 -15.78 -1.53
C ILE A 28 -4.09 -15.35 -1.92
N ASP A 29 -4.23 -14.55 -2.96
CA ASP A 29 -5.53 -14.05 -3.43
C ASP A 29 -6.43 -15.18 -3.95
N ASP A 30 -5.86 -16.12 -4.68
CA ASP A 30 -6.59 -17.28 -5.26
C ASP A 30 -7.07 -18.27 -4.19
N VAL A 31 -6.16 -18.73 -3.31
CA VAL A 31 -6.48 -19.82 -2.38
C VAL A 31 -6.94 -19.38 -0.99
N GLY A 32 -6.69 -18.13 -0.60
CA GLY A 32 -6.92 -17.58 0.73
C GLY A 32 -5.92 -18.08 1.78
N TYR A 33 -5.95 -17.42 2.95
CA TYR A 33 -5.01 -17.73 4.04
C TYR A 33 -5.12 -19.19 4.52
N ARG A 34 -6.33 -19.72 4.70
CA ARG A 34 -6.52 -21.05 5.28
C ARG A 34 -5.89 -22.15 4.44
N ARG A 35 -6.07 -22.10 3.11
CA ARG A 35 -5.59 -23.12 2.17
C ARG A 35 -4.15 -22.93 1.72
N LEU A 36 -3.57 -21.74 1.92
CA LEU A 36 -2.17 -21.46 1.59
C LEU A 36 -1.24 -22.38 2.39
N SER A 37 -0.32 -23.05 1.71
CA SER A 37 0.77 -23.80 2.34
C SER A 37 2.13 -23.12 2.08
N MET A 38 3.05 -23.17 3.07
CA MET A 38 4.42 -22.64 2.90
C MET A 38 5.17 -23.33 1.76
N LYS A 39 4.86 -24.61 1.46
CA LYS A 39 5.45 -25.33 0.33
C LYS A 39 4.98 -24.77 -1.03
N ALA A 40 3.70 -24.40 -1.14
CA ALA A 40 3.17 -23.74 -2.35
C ALA A 40 3.72 -22.32 -2.50
N ALA A 41 3.79 -21.56 -1.41
CA ALA A 41 4.38 -20.22 -1.37
C ALA A 41 5.87 -20.24 -1.78
N ALA A 42 6.65 -21.19 -1.26
CA ALA A 42 8.06 -21.34 -1.65
C ALA A 42 8.22 -21.57 -3.16
N ARG A 43 7.37 -22.43 -3.76
CA ARG A 43 7.37 -22.64 -5.20
C ARG A 43 7.01 -21.39 -5.99
N ALA A 44 5.98 -20.65 -5.55
CA ALA A 44 5.57 -19.40 -6.20
C ALA A 44 6.69 -18.34 -6.17
N ALA A 45 7.48 -18.30 -5.09
CA ALA A 45 8.64 -17.41 -4.95
C ALA A 45 9.93 -17.97 -5.57
N ASN A 46 9.90 -19.13 -6.22
CA ASN A 46 11.09 -19.83 -6.73
C ASN A 46 12.17 -20.06 -5.66
N LEU A 47 11.75 -20.48 -4.46
CA LEU A 47 12.62 -20.77 -3.33
C LEU A 47 12.48 -22.22 -2.87
N SER A 48 13.51 -22.73 -2.21
CA SER A 48 13.34 -23.90 -1.36
C SER A 48 12.48 -23.56 -0.15
N ILE A 49 11.83 -24.56 0.46
CA ILE A 49 11.02 -24.34 1.66
C ILE A 49 11.86 -23.78 2.82
N GLY A 50 13.11 -24.25 2.98
CA GLY A 50 14.05 -23.70 3.98
C GLY A 50 14.44 -22.26 3.67
N GLY A 51 14.64 -21.92 2.38
CA GLY A 51 14.89 -20.56 1.92
C GLY A 51 13.70 -19.62 2.25
N LEU A 52 12.46 -20.07 2.07
CA LEU A 52 11.30 -19.26 2.45
C LEU A 52 11.23 -19.04 3.98
N TYR A 53 11.46 -20.09 4.77
CA TYR A 53 11.46 -19.97 6.24
C TYR A 53 12.57 -19.05 6.79
N HIS A 54 13.67 -18.89 6.08
CA HIS A 54 14.70 -17.92 6.41
C HIS A 54 14.19 -16.48 6.38
N TYR A 55 13.29 -16.14 5.43
CA TYR A 55 12.70 -14.80 5.30
C TYR A 55 11.41 -14.63 6.11
N PHE A 56 10.60 -15.68 6.19
CA PHE A 56 9.30 -15.68 6.83
C PHE A 56 9.14 -16.93 7.71
N PRO A 57 9.48 -16.83 8.99
CA PRO A 57 9.38 -17.93 9.97
C PRO A 57 7.98 -18.54 10.05
N THR A 58 6.94 -17.76 9.76
CA THR A 58 5.55 -18.21 9.81
C THR A 58 4.75 -17.82 8.57
N LYS A 59 3.70 -18.60 8.27
CA LYS A 59 2.72 -18.25 7.23
C LYS A 59 2.05 -16.90 7.53
N ARG A 60 1.79 -16.61 8.80
CA ARG A 60 1.19 -15.34 9.23
C ARG A 60 2.08 -14.15 8.85
N GLU A 61 3.38 -14.22 9.15
CA GLU A 61 4.33 -13.16 8.81
C GLU A 61 4.45 -12.93 7.30
N LEU A 62 4.47 -14.00 6.51
CA LEU A 62 4.48 -13.90 5.05
C LEU A 62 3.23 -13.17 4.56
N VAL A 63 2.04 -13.61 5.00
CA VAL A 63 0.78 -13.09 4.45
C VAL A 63 0.48 -11.68 4.92
N LEU A 64 0.79 -11.34 6.18
CA LEU A 64 0.55 -10.00 6.73
C LEU A 64 1.70 -9.00 6.45
N HIS A 65 2.75 -9.42 5.75
CA HIS A 65 3.91 -8.58 5.48
C HIS A 65 3.57 -7.20 4.89
N PRO A 66 2.65 -7.05 3.90
CA PRO A 66 2.33 -5.74 3.32
C PRO A 66 1.59 -4.81 4.27
N LEU A 67 1.05 -5.32 5.38
CA LEU A 67 0.39 -4.51 6.41
C LEU A 67 1.34 -4.02 7.50
N THR A 68 2.63 -4.36 7.40
CA THR A 68 3.64 -3.85 8.31
C THR A 68 4.01 -2.42 7.96
N GLU A 69 4.30 -1.60 8.97
CA GLU A 69 4.74 -0.21 8.80
C GLU A 69 5.99 -0.10 7.92
N ASP A 70 6.93 -1.05 8.05
CA ASP A 70 8.15 -1.07 7.25
C ASP A 70 7.87 -1.28 5.76
N PHE A 71 6.97 -2.18 5.41
CA PHE A 71 6.56 -2.38 4.02
C PHE A 71 5.88 -1.13 3.46
N GLY A 72 4.90 -0.57 4.17
CA GLY A 72 4.15 0.62 3.77
C GLY A 72 5.05 1.83 3.55
N ARG A 73 5.94 2.12 4.52
CA ARG A 73 6.90 3.22 4.41
C ARG A 73 7.81 3.09 3.20
N ARG A 74 8.41 1.91 2.98
CA ARG A 74 9.36 1.71 1.88
C ARG A 74 8.66 1.63 0.53
N TYR A 75 7.49 0.98 0.45
CA TYR A 75 6.72 0.89 -0.79
C TYR A 75 6.21 2.27 -1.24
N CYS A 76 5.83 3.13 -0.30
CA CYS A 76 5.40 4.49 -0.56
C CYS A 76 6.56 5.50 -0.58
N ALA A 77 7.71 5.22 0.05
CA ALA A 77 8.83 6.16 0.14
C ALA A 77 9.43 6.45 -1.23
N ASP A 78 9.60 5.45 -2.07
CA ASP A 78 10.11 5.63 -3.44
C ASP A 78 9.17 6.50 -4.27
N LEU A 79 7.86 6.28 -4.15
CA LEU A 79 6.84 7.12 -4.80
C LEU A 79 6.82 8.54 -4.21
N ASN A 80 7.02 8.67 -2.90
CA ASN A 80 7.04 9.95 -2.21
C ASN A 80 8.25 10.80 -2.56
N ALA A 81 9.44 10.21 -2.62
CA ALA A 81 10.69 10.91 -2.92
C ALA A 81 10.66 11.53 -4.32
N VAL A 82 10.15 10.80 -5.31
CA VAL A 82 10.07 11.28 -6.70
C VAL A 82 9.09 12.44 -6.85
N HIS A 83 8.03 12.47 -6.04
CA HIS A 83 6.95 13.46 -6.18
C HIS A 83 7.02 14.60 -5.16
N ALA A 84 7.89 14.52 -4.15
CA ALA A 84 8.01 15.54 -3.11
C ALA A 84 8.17 16.99 -3.66
N PRO A 85 8.98 17.26 -4.71
CA PRO A 85 9.11 18.60 -5.26
C PRO A 85 7.80 19.18 -5.84
N LEU A 86 6.82 18.34 -6.18
CA LEU A 86 5.54 18.79 -6.70
C LEU A 86 4.64 19.41 -5.62
N LEU A 87 4.89 19.13 -4.35
CA LEU A 87 4.06 19.68 -3.26
C LEU A 87 4.05 21.22 -3.30
N ASP A 88 5.19 21.85 -3.60
CA ASP A 88 5.32 23.30 -3.64
C ASP A 88 5.01 23.90 -5.03
N THR A 89 5.15 23.11 -6.12
CA THR A 89 5.06 23.64 -7.49
C THR A 89 3.74 23.27 -8.18
N ASP A 90 3.16 22.11 -7.87
CA ASP A 90 1.91 21.60 -8.42
C ASP A 90 1.25 20.65 -7.41
N PRO A 91 0.71 21.19 -6.29
CA PRO A 91 0.18 20.36 -5.20
C PRO A 91 -1.05 19.55 -5.63
N GLU A 92 -1.83 19.98 -6.61
CA GLU A 92 -2.95 19.21 -7.14
C GLU A 92 -2.45 17.93 -7.86
N ARG A 93 -1.45 18.06 -8.69
CA ARG A 93 -0.80 16.91 -9.33
C ARG A 93 -0.14 16.00 -8.30
N TYR A 94 0.48 16.57 -7.28
CA TYR A 94 1.07 15.79 -6.18
C TYR A 94 0.02 14.92 -5.49
N VAL A 95 -1.13 15.47 -5.07
CA VAL A 95 -2.15 14.69 -4.39
C VAL A 95 -2.74 13.58 -5.28
N ARG A 96 -2.93 13.84 -6.58
CA ARG A 96 -3.42 12.84 -7.52
C ARG A 96 -2.43 11.67 -7.67
N LEU A 97 -1.13 11.95 -7.76
CA LEU A 97 -0.09 10.92 -7.80
C LEU A 97 -0.02 10.13 -6.47
N LYS A 98 -0.23 10.80 -5.34
CA LYS A 98 -0.37 10.14 -4.03
C LYS A 98 -1.55 9.18 -4.00
N LEU A 99 -2.71 9.58 -4.51
CA LEU A 99 -3.88 8.72 -4.58
C LEU A 99 -3.64 7.49 -5.46
N HIS A 100 -2.91 7.62 -6.57
CA HIS A 100 -2.45 6.47 -7.36
C HIS A 100 -1.56 5.52 -6.55
N GLY A 101 -0.59 6.08 -5.82
CA GLY A 101 0.29 5.30 -4.95
C GLY A 101 -0.48 4.53 -3.87
N ILE A 102 -1.44 5.20 -3.21
CA ILE A 102 -2.30 4.60 -2.19
C ILE A 102 -3.18 3.49 -2.79
N ALA A 103 -3.81 3.74 -3.95
CA ALA A 103 -4.62 2.74 -4.65
C ALA A 103 -3.81 1.48 -4.98
N ARG A 104 -2.58 1.66 -5.46
CA ARG A 104 -1.64 0.56 -5.72
C ARG A 104 -1.25 -0.17 -4.43
N CYS A 105 -0.98 0.55 -3.34
CA CYS A 105 -0.73 -0.07 -2.03
C CYS A 105 -1.93 -0.90 -1.56
N VAL A 106 -3.15 -0.41 -1.74
CA VAL A 106 -4.39 -1.12 -1.41
C VAL A 106 -4.50 -2.40 -2.25
N ALA A 107 -4.28 -2.34 -3.56
CA ALA A 107 -4.33 -3.51 -4.44
C ALA A 107 -3.32 -4.59 -4.02
N VAL A 108 -2.09 -4.19 -3.68
CA VAL A 108 -1.03 -5.11 -3.21
C VAL A 108 -1.34 -5.68 -1.83
N ALA A 109 -1.93 -4.89 -0.92
CA ALA A 109 -2.22 -5.31 0.44
C ALA A 109 -3.55 -6.06 0.58
N ARG A 110 -4.45 -5.99 -0.40
CA ARG A 110 -5.81 -6.57 -0.35
C ARG A 110 -5.84 -8.05 0.05
N PRO A 111 -5.02 -8.96 -0.51
CA PRO A 111 -5.01 -10.36 -0.09
C PRO A 111 -4.65 -10.52 1.40
N ALA A 112 -3.77 -9.66 1.92
CA ALA A 112 -3.41 -9.65 3.33
C ALA A 112 -4.55 -9.15 4.22
N PHE A 113 -5.32 -8.15 3.80
CA PHE A 113 -6.53 -7.70 4.50
C PHE A 113 -7.57 -8.83 4.60
N HIS A 114 -7.82 -9.55 3.51
CA HIS A 114 -8.72 -10.71 3.53
C HIS A 114 -8.23 -11.82 4.44
N ALA A 115 -6.92 -12.08 4.42
CA ALA A 115 -6.32 -13.04 5.33
C ALA A 115 -6.43 -12.60 6.80
N ALA A 116 -6.26 -11.31 7.10
CA ALA A 116 -6.44 -10.78 8.45
C ALA A 116 -7.88 -10.96 8.94
N VAL A 117 -8.88 -10.78 8.08
CA VAL A 117 -10.29 -11.08 8.39
C VAL A 117 -10.49 -12.56 8.68
N GLU A 118 -9.87 -13.46 7.90
CA GLU A 118 -9.93 -14.92 8.16
C GLU A 118 -9.28 -15.31 9.49
N MET A 119 -8.33 -14.54 10.00
CA MET A 119 -7.65 -14.76 11.27
C MET A 119 -8.42 -14.22 12.49
N GLY A 120 -9.40 -13.35 12.27
CA GLY A 120 -10.22 -12.74 13.30
C GLY A 120 -10.18 -11.21 13.29
N LEU A 121 -11.21 -10.60 13.88
CA LEU A 121 -11.46 -9.16 13.81
C LEU A 121 -10.33 -8.31 14.42
N ASP A 122 -9.72 -8.75 15.51
CA ASP A 122 -8.65 -7.99 16.18
C ASP A 122 -7.40 -7.89 15.30
N ALA A 123 -7.00 -8.99 14.67
CA ALA A 123 -5.90 -8.98 13.73
C ALA A 123 -6.18 -8.05 12.52
N TYR A 124 -7.44 -7.99 12.07
CA TYR A 124 -7.86 -7.09 11.00
C TYR A 124 -7.79 -5.62 11.42
N ARG A 125 -8.31 -5.28 12.61
CA ARG A 125 -8.29 -3.90 13.12
C ARG A 125 -6.87 -3.36 13.26
N GLU A 126 -5.99 -4.10 13.94
CA GLU A 126 -4.59 -3.71 14.11
C GLU A 126 -3.88 -3.49 12.77
N SER A 127 -4.14 -4.37 11.81
CA SER A 127 -3.53 -4.30 10.48
C SER A 127 -4.01 -3.09 9.67
N VAL A 128 -5.29 -2.74 9.76
CA VAL A 128 -5.86 -1.56 9.08
C VAL A 128 -5.33 -0.27 9.69
N GLU A 129 -5.30 -0.17 11.02
CA GLU A 129 -4.77 0.99 11.72
C GLU A 129 -3.30 1.24 11.38
N ALA A 130 -2.46 0.20 11.38
CA ALA A 130 -1.05 0.33 11.05
C ALA A 130 -0.81 0.71 9.58
N GLY A 131 -1.59 0.16 8.65
CA GLY A 131 -1.37 0.34 7.21
C GLY A 131 -1.84 1.67 6.64
N LEU A 132 -2.86 2.29 7.22
CA LEU A 132 -3.52 3.47 6.65
C LEU A 132 -3.07 4.81 7.26
N THR A 133 -2.56 4.83 8.49
CA THR A 133 -2.34 6.06 9.25
C THR A 133 -1.42 7.05 8.51
N HIS A 134 -0.25 6.63 8.08
CA HIS A 134 0.73 7.53 7.45
C HIS A 134 0.40 7.97 6.01
N SER A 135 -0.49 7.23 5.32
CA SER A 135 -0.79 7.56 3.92
C SER A 135 -1.66 8.80 3.81
N PHE A 136 -2.50 9.06 4.82
CA PHE A 136 -3.45 10.18 4.81
C PHE A 136 -2.88 11.47 5.34
N ASP A 137 -1.88 11.46 6.23
CA ASP A 137 -1.21 12.68 6.67
C ASP A 137 -0.66 13.46 5.47
N ALA A 138 0.00 12.78 4.53
CA ALA A 138 0.52 13.40 3.32
C ALA A 138 -0.58 13.92 2.37
N VAL A 139 -1.75 13.31 2.35
CA VAL A 139 -2.91 13.82 1.59
C VAL A 139 -3.47 15.08 2.23
N GLU A 140 -3.61 15.10 3.54
CA GLU A 140 -4.07 16.28 4.30
C GLU A 140 -3.11 17.46 4.16
N ASP A 141 -1.80 17.21 4.23
CA ASP A 141 -0.78 18.23 3.98
C ASP A 141 -0.87 18.81 2.57
N ALA A 142 -1.07 17.97 1.57
CA ALA A 142 -1.27 18.43 0.19
C ALA A 142 -2.55 19.25 0.03
N LEU A 143 -3.65 18.90 0.68
CA LEU A 143 -4.89 19.67 0.66
C LEU A 143 -4.71 21.06 1.26
N ARG A 144 -3.93 21.22 2.34
CA ARG A 144 -3.58 22.54 2.91
C ARG A 144 -2.77 23.39 1.96
N HIS A 145 -1.94 22.80 1.08
CA HIS A 145 -1.19 23.53 0.06
C HIS A 145 -2.06 23.93 -1.15
N ILE A 146 -3.02 23.08 -1.54
CA ILE A 146 -3.93 23.36 -2.65
C ILE A 146 -4.88 24.52 -2.31
N GLU A 147 -5.47 24.48 -1.13
CA GLU A 147 -6.46 25.45 -0.70
C GLU A 147 -6.22 25.83 0.77
N PRO A 148 -5.33 26.80 1.03
CA PRO A 148 -4.98 27.22 2.39
C PRO A 148 -6.17 27.78 3.20
N ALA A 149 -7.24 28.21 2.53
CA ALA A 149 -8.45 28.69 3.19
C ALA A 149 -9.43 27.54 3.57
N LEU A 150 -9.12 26.31 3.18
CA LEU A 150 -9.98 25.15 3.48
C LEU A 150 -9.98 24.88 5.00
N PRO A 151 -11.14 24.86 5.66
CA PRO A 151 -11.21 24.58 7.09
C PRO A 151 -10.69 23.17 7.44
N GLU A 152 -10.06 23.03 8.59
CA GLU A 152 -9.51 21.74 9.05
C GLU A 152 -10.54 20.60 9.17
N ASP A 153 -11.79 20.93 9.46
CA ASP A 153 -12.89 19.97 9.48
C ASP A 153 -13.27 19.48 8.07
N ALA A 154 -13.16 20.34 7.06
CA ALA A 154 -13.34 19.97 5.64
C ALA A 154 -12.20 19.06 5.16
N ILE A 155 -10.94 19.37 5.49
CA ILE A 155 -9.78 18.52 5.18
C ILE A 155 -9.99 17.11 5.77
N ARG A 156 -10.36 17.05 7.05
CA ARG A 156 -10.67 15.77 7.71
C ARG A 156 -11.89 15.06 7.11
N ALA A 157 -12.86 15.79 6.59
CA ALA A 157 -14.02 15.21 5.91
C ALA A 157 -13.65 14.57 4.58
N ILE A 158 -12.78 15.22 3.80
CA ILE A 158 -12.22 14.70 2.55
C ILE A 158 -11.45 13.40 2.81
N SER A 159 -10.51 13.43 3.76
CA SER A 159 -9.73 12.24 4.16
C SER A 159 -10.61 11.08 4.62
N ARG A 160 -11.64 11.35 5.43
CA ARG A 160 -12.59 10.31 5.85
C ARG A 160 -13.36 9.72 4.67
N SER A 161 -13.77 10.55 3.70
CA SER A 161 -14.50 10.09 2.52
C SER A 161 -13.62 9.21 1.63
N MET A 162 -12.37 9.60 1.41
CA MET A 162 -11.40 8.79 0.68
C MET A 162 -11.10 7.47 1.39
N ARG A 163 -10.92 7.48 2.72
CA ARG A 163 -10.75 6.22 3.49
C ARG A 163 -11.93 5.28 3.34
N ARG A 164 -13.16 5.78 3.27
CA ARG A 164 -14.36 4.95 3.02
C ARG A 164 -14.32 4.30 1.64
N VAL A 165 -13.90 5.05 0.61
CA VAL A 165 -13.70 4.51 -0.74
C VAL A 165 -12.66 3.39 -0.71
N LEU A 166 -11.53 3.62 -0.08
CA LEU A 166 -10.47 2.60 0.04
C LEU A 166 -10.93 1.37 0.82
N MET A 167 -11.66 1.55 1.91
CA MET A 167 -12.21 0.43 2.68
C MET A 167 -13.22 -0.38 1.87
N ALA A 168 -14.09 0.26 1.09
CA ALA A 168 -14.99 -0.43 0.18
C ALA A 168 -14.21 -1.24 -0.87
N ALA A 169 -13.18 -0.64 -1.46
CA ALA A 169 -12.31 -1.30 -2.44
C ALA A 169 -11.49 -2.46 -1.87
N ILE A 170 -11.13 -2.42 -0.58
CA ILE A 170 -10.48 -3.54 0.10
C ILE A 170 -11.43 -4.72 0.27
N ILE A 171 -12.70 -4.45 0.59
CA ILE A 171 -13.71 -5.48 0.80
C ILE A 171 -14.14 -6.10 -0.54
N ASP A 172 -14.33 -5.28 -1.55
CA ASP A 172 -14.71 -5.73 -2.89
C ASP A 172 -13.48 -6.16 -3.70
N ARG A 173 -13.33 -7.48 -3.88
CA ARG A 173 -12.23 -8.07 -4.65
C ARG A 173 -12.27 -7.74 -6.14
N THR A 174 -13.39 -7.28 -6.66
CA THR A 174 -13.57 -6.99 -8.08
C THR A 174 -13.13 -5.58 -8.45
N THR A 175 -13.06 -4.65 -7.49
CA THR A 175 -12.63 -3.26 -7.71
C THR A 175 -11.19 -3.19 -8.18
N THR A 176 -10.97 -2.63 -9.34
CA THR A 176 -9.64 -2.45 -9.93
C THR A 176 -8.89 -1.25 -9.35
N GLU A 177 -7.55 -1.22 -9.48
CA GLU A 177 -6.74 -0.05 -9.10
C GLU A 177 -7.23 1.24 -9.80
N ALA A 178 -7.60 1.17 -11.07
CA ALA A 178 -8.10 2.31 -11.85
C ALA A 178 -9.44 2.84 -11.31
N GLU A 179 -10.34 1.97 -10.88
CA GLU A 179 -11.60 2.38 -10.25
C GLU A 179 -11.37 3.04 -8.91
N ILE A 180 -10.47 2.51 -8.08
CA ILE A 180 -10.08 3.14 -6.80
C ILE A 180 -9.59 4.56 -7.03
N VAL A 181 -8.67 4.75 -7.99
CA VAL A 181 -8.13 6.08 -8.35
C VAL A 181 -9.23 7.00 -8.83
N THR A 182 -10.13 6.51 -9.69
CA THR A 182 -11.25 7.28 -10.22
C THR A 182 -12.16 7.77 -9.11
N ASP A 183 -12.53 6.90 -8.18
CA ASP A 183 -13.43 7.24 -7.09
C ASP A 183 -12.77 8.20 -6.07
N CYS A 184 -11.49 8.00 -5.75
CA CYS A 184 -10.74 8.94 -4.93
C CYS A 184 -10.64 10.33 -5.59
N ASN A 185 -10.38 10.39 -6.91
CA ASN A 185 -10.35 11.65 -7.63
C ASN A 185 -11.73 12.33 -7.66
N ARG A 186 -12.83 11.59 -7.80
CA ARG A 186 -14.20 12.16 -7.70
C ARG A 186 -14.46 12.80 -6.33
N VAL A 187 -13.99 12.16 -5.26
CA VAL A 187 -14.06 12.76 -3.92
C VAL A 187 -13.26 14.05 -3.89
N LEU A 188 -12.01 14.05 -4.37
CA LEU A 188 -11.16 15.23 -4.42
C LEU A 188 -11.83 16.37 -5.22
N ASP A 189 -12.30 16.07 -6.43
CA ASP A 189 -12.93 17.04 -7.35
C ASP A 189 -14.25 17.64 -6.81
N SER A 190 -14.89 16.96 -5.85
CA SER A 190 -16.12 17.46 -5.22
C SER A 190 -15.86 18.54 -4.18
N PHE A 191 -14.61 18.68 -3.71
CA PHE A 191 -14.21 19.63 -2.67
C PHE A 191 -13.28 20.72 -3.20
N LEU A 192 -12.52 20.45 -4.26
CA LEU A 192 -11.67 21.48 -4.88
C LEU A 192 -12.52 22.46 -5.69
N PRO A 193 -12.21 23.75 -5.63
CA PRO A 193 -12.86 24.74 -6.47
C PRO A 193 -12.59 24.38 -7.95
N ARG A 194 -13.65 24.25 -8.73
CA ARG A 194 -13.49 24.09 -10.17
C ARG A 194 -12.83 25.36 -10.72
N PRO A 195 -11.80 25.24 -11.57
CA PRO A 195 -11.30 26.43 -12.25
C PRO A 195 -12.48 27.11 -12.94
N ALA A 196 -12.65 28.41 -12.70
CA ALA A 196 -13.69 29.18 -13.35
C ALA A 196 -13.54 28.96 -14.86
N LEU A 197 -14.58 28.47 -15.51
CA LEU A 197 -14.63 28.43 -16.97
C LEU A 197 -14.42 29.87 -17.43
N VAL A 198 -13.22 30.17 -17.92
CA VAL A 198 -12.94 31.45 -18.56
C VAL A 198 -13.83 31.47 -19.81
N PRO A 199 -14.72 32.47 -19.97
CA PRO A 199 -15.63 32.56 -21.07
C PRO A 199 -14.90 32.78 -22.41
#